data_86c818b552a50273e64ded023c2882e1
#
_entry.id   86c818b552a50273e64ded023c2882e1
#
_cell.length_a   1.000
_cell.length_b   1.000
_cell.length_c   1.000
_cell.angle_alpha   90.00
_cell.angle_beta   90.00
_cell.angle_gamma   90.00
#
_symmetry.space_group_name_H-M   'P 1'
#
loop_
_entity.id
_entity.type
_entity.pdbx_description
1 polymer ?
#
loop_
_entity_poly.entity_id
_entity_poly.type
_entity_poly.pdbx_seq_one_letter_code
_entity_poly.pdbx_strand_id
1 'polypeptide(L)'
;ATIDKNHAVAKSPADVPAGRPYTMQQTPTNEIWIAPYEAKNIYMVQYHNEGQKWNPEDEAKIEVFNEYFGGGMNGVVFQELRESRGLAYSAFANYATPRRKGNPNYAFTYIISQNDKMMDCIRVFSNILDTLPQTPAAFELAKQATIKRIASERITKDDIIYSYLAAKQRGIDY
;
A
#
# COMPACT_ATOMS: atom_id res chain seq x y z
N ALA A 1 -34.40 19.22 12.15
CA ALA A 1 -33.56 18.11 12.57
C ALA A 1 -32.51 18.56 13.59
N THR A 2 -31.84 17.64 14.27
CA THR A 2 -30.84 17.96 15.31
C THR A 2 -29.67 18.77 14.77
N ILE A 3 -29.29 18.54 13.52
CA ILE A 3 -28.23 19.29 12.83
C ILE A 3 -28.64 20.76 12.67
N ASP A 4 -29.85 21.04 12.22
CA ASP A 4 -30.31 22.43 11.96
C ASP A 4 -30.41 23.25 13.25
N LYS A 5 -30.62 22.62 14.41
CA LYS A 5 -30.64 23.26 15.71
C LYS A 5 -29.28 23.65 16.25
N ASN A 6 -28.25 22.93 15.85
CA ASN A 6 -26.90 23.05 16.39
C ASN A 6 -25.86 23.57 15.39
N HIS A 7 -26.26 23.82 14.15
CA HIS A 7 -25.39 24.30 13.09
C HIS A 7 -25.98 25.52 12.40
N ALA A 8 -25.38 26.67 12.60
CA ALA A 8 -25.75 27.88 11.90
C ALA A 8 -25.17 27.82 10.48
N VAL A 9 -26.02 27.56 9.50
CA VAL A 9 -25.62 27.59 8.10
C VAL A 9 -25.61 29.04 7.62
N ALA A 10 -24.50 29.52 7.10
CA ALA A 10 -24.41 30.83 6.47
C ALA A 10 -25.38 30.89 5.27
N LYS A 11 -26.05 32.02 5.09
CA LYS A 11 -26.97 32.26 3.94
C LYS A 11 -26.27 32.15 2.60
N SER A 12 -24.99 32.43 2.54
CA SER A 12 -24.09 32.20 1.40
C SER A 12 -22.85 31.49 1.95
N PRO A 13 -22.54 30.26 1.47
CA PRO A 13 -21.28 29.60 1.81
C PRO A 13 -20.10 30.46 1.32
N ALA A 14 -19.04 30.53 2.11
CA ALA A 14 -17.79 31.10 1.63
C ALA A 14 -17.25 30.29 0.44
N ASP A 15 -16.53 30.98 -0.45
CA ASP A 15 -15.86 30.29 -1.55
C ASP A 15 -14.91 29.22 -1.03
N VAL A 16 -14.98 28.04 -1.63
CA VAL A 16 -14.06 26.96 -1.29
C VAL A 16 -12.68 27.32 -1.83
N PRO A 17 -11.66 27.47 -0.96
CA PRO A 17 -10.33 27.79 -1.43
C PRO A 17 -9.82 26.72 -2.36
N ALA A 18 -9.08 27.11 -3.40
CA ALA A 18 -8.45 26.17 -4.32
C ALA A 18 -7.58 25.17 -3.55
N GLY A 19 -7.79 23.90 -3.77
CA GLY A 19 -6.97 22.85 -3.16
C GLY A 19 -5.51 22.97 -3.61
N ARG A 20 -4.57 22.80 -2.70
CA ARG A 20 -3.16 22.71 -3.07
C ARG A 20 -2.91 21.37 -3.77
N PRO A 21 -2.36 21.38 -5.02
CA PRO A 21 -2.02 20.14 -5.67
C PRO A 21 -0.92 19.43 -4.85
N TYR A 22 -1.15 18.16 -4.54
CA TYR A 22 -0.14 17.31 -3.92
C TYR A 22 0.51 16.47 -5.01
N THR A 23 1.80 16.69 -5.22
CA THR A 23 2.60 15.90 -6.16
C THR A 23 3.36 14.84 -5.37
N MET A 24 3.20 13.58 -5.75
CA MET A 24 3.95 12.49 -5.15
C MET A 24 5.42 12.60 -5.58
N GLN A 25 6.32 12.53 -4.59
CA GLN A 25 7.75 12.62 -4.83
C GLN A 25 8.24 11.39 -5.59
N GLN A 26 9.02 11.60 -6.65
CA GLN A 26 9.77 10.55 -7.33
C GLN A 26 11.08 10.26 -6.58
N THR A 27 11.61 9.07 -6.78
CA THR A 27 12.84 8.59 -6.14
C THR A 27 13.93 8.30 -7.19
N PRO A 28 14.47 9.33 -7.85
CA PRO A 28 15.48 9.15 -8.90
C PRO A 28 16.84 8.65 -8.36
N THR A 29 17.07 8.84 -7.07
CA THR A 29 18.30 8.44 -6.38
C THR A 29 17.97 7.75 -5.06
N ASN A 30 18.89 6.93 -4.58
CA ASN A 30 18.78 6.31 -3.27
C ASN A 30 19.12 7.33 -2.18
N GLU A 31 18.19 7.52 -1.24
CA GLU A 31 18.37 8.36 -0.06
C GLU A 31 18.05 7.54 1.21
N ILE A 32 18.84 7.71 2.25
CA ILE A 32 18.61 7.05 3.53
C ILE A 32 18.41 8.12 4.59
N TRP A 33 17.23 8.11 5.21
CA TRP A 33 16.88 9.00 6.30
C TRP A 33 16.87 8.21 7.61
N ILE A 34 17.65 8.68 8.59
CA ILE A 34 17.75 8.04 9.90
C ILE A 34 17.20 9.01 10.94
N ALA A 35 16.15 8.59 11.64
CA ALA A 35 15.64 9.28 12.81
C ALA A 35 16.05 8.49 14.05
N PRO A 36 17.00 8.98 14.87
CA PRO A 36 17.39 8.29 16.08
C PRO A 36 16.24 8.28 17.09
N TYR A 37 15.93 7.09 17.59
CA TYR A 37 14.92 6.88 18.61
C TYR A 37 15.37 5.78 19.55
N GLU A 38 15.21 5.98 20.85
CA GLU A 38 15.59 5.00 21.85
C GLU A 38 14.55 3.88 21.92
N ALA A 39 14.75 2.84 21.12
CA ALA A 39 13.88 1.67 21.05
C ALA A 39 14.70 0.38 20.84
N LYS A 40 14.10 -0.76 21.24
CA LYS A 40 14.70 -2.09 21.01
C LYS A 40 14.60 -2.57 19.56
N ASN A 41 13.67 -2.01 18.81
CA ASN A 41 13.42 -2.38 17.42
C ASN A 41 13.66 -1.20 16.49
N ILE A 42 14.15 -1.50 15.29
CA ILE A 42 14.20 -0.57 14.17
C ILE A 42 12.96 -0.76 13.31
N TYR A 43 12.40 0.36 12.91
CA TYR A 43 11.32 0.45 11.91
C TYR A 43 11.93 0.93 10.60
N MET A 44 12.01 0.07 9.61
CA MET A 44 12.43 0.43 8.27
C MET A 44 11.21 0.65 7.40
N VAL A 45 11.18 1.79 6.72
CA VAL A 45 10.21 2.09 5.66
C VAL A 45 10.98 2.34 4.39
N GLN A 46 10.61 1.67 3.31
CA GLN A 46 11.14 1.93 1.99
C GLN A 46 10.01 2.44 1.08
N TYR A 47 10.30 3.47 0.34
CA TYR A 47 9.40 4.04 -0.65
C TYR A 47 10.13 4.17 -1.98
N HIS A 48 9.48 3.74 -3.06
CA HIS A 48 10.02 3.84 -4.40
C HIS A 48 8.94 4.27 -5.38
N ASN A 49 9.23 5.31 -6.17
CA ASN A 49 8.31 5.88 -7.14
C ASN A 49 9.07 6.34 -8.39
N GLU A 50 8.88 5.64 -9.50
CA GLU A 50 9.47 5.95 -10.80
C GLU A 50 8.63 6.91 -11.65
N GLY A 51 7.49 7.38 -11.13
CA GLY A 51 6.56 8.23 -11.86
C GLY A 51 5.67 7.49 -12.86
N GLN A 52 5.65 6.16 -12.82
CA GLN A 52 4.77 5.38 -13.69
C GLN A 52 3.31 5.62 -13.34
N LYS A 53 2.58 6.21 -14.27
CA LYS A 53 1.15 6.49 -14.08
C LYS A 53 0.35 5.19 -13.96
N TRP A 54 -0.57 5.20 -13.02
CA TRP A 54 -1.51 4.09 -12.85
C TRP A 54 -2.41 3.91 -14.07
N ASN A 55 -2.58 2.64 -14.46
CA ASN A 55 -3.53 2.20 -15.48
C ASN A 55 -4.55 1.25 -14.82
N PRO A 56 -5.87 1.50 -14.96
CA PRO A 56 -6.92 0.61 -14.44
C PRO A 56 -6.81 -0.84 -14.91
N GLU A 57 -6.31 -1.08 -16.12
CA GLU A 57 -6.15 -2.43 -16.68
C GLU A 57 -5.12 -3.28 -15.93
N ASP A 58 -4.24 -2.67 -15.17
CA ASP A 58 -3.23 -3.35 -14.37
C ASP A 58 -3.70 -3.68 -12.95
N GLU A 59 -4.87 -3.19 -12.53
CA GLU A 59 -5.40 -3.36 -11.17
C GLU A 59 -5.41 -4.83 -10.73
N ALA A 60 -5.97 -5.72 -11.55
CA ALA A 60 -6.06 -7.14 -11.23
C ALA A 60 -4.67 -7.81 -11.09
N LYS A 61 -3.70 -7.40 -11.93
CA LYS A 61 -2.32 -7.90 -11.85
C LYS A 61 -1.66 -7.42 -10.57
N ILE A 62 -1.85 -6.14 -10.24
CA ILE A 62 -1.29 -5.53 -9.03
C ILE A 62 -1.88 -6.19 -7.78
N GLU A 63 -3.17 -6.46 -7.74
CA GLU A 63 -3.81 -7.14 -6.61
C GLU A 63 -3.27 -8.55 -6.40
N VAL A 64 -3.16 -9.34 -7.46
CA VAL A 64 -2.58 -10.70 -7.36
C VAL A 64 -1.11 -10.65 -6.98
N PHE A 65 -0.33 -9.71 -7.54
CA PHE A 65 1.05 -9.51 -7.17
C PHE A 65 1.20 -9.16 -5.69
N ASN A 66 0.41 -8.21 -5.20
CA ASN A 66 0.45 -7.82 -3.79
C ASN A 66 0.10 -8.97 -2.86
N GLU A 67 -0.93 -9.77 -3.17
CA GLU A 67 -1.30 -10.95 -2.39
C GLU A 67 -0.17 -11.99 -2.37
N TYR A 68 0.46 -12.25 -3.52
CA TYR A 68 1.58 -13.19 -3.64
C TYR A 68 2.84 -12.69 -2.95
N PHE A 69 3.24 -11.44 -3.22
CA PHE A 69 4.56 -10.93 -2.84
C PHE A 69 4.59 -10.42 -1.40
N GLY A 70 3.67 -9.52 -1.06
CA GLY A 70 3.75 -8.77 0.18
C GLY A 70 2.55 -8.90 1.09
N GLY A 71 1.48 -9.52 0.62
CA GLY A 71 0.20 -9.58 1.30
C GLY A 71 0.11 -10.68 2.35
N GLY A 72 -0.12 -10.29 3.60
CA GLY A 72 -0.45 -11.22 4.67
C GLY A 72 0.63 -12.24 5.02
N MET A 73 0.23 -13.28 5.76
CA MET A 73 1.15 -14.30 6.28
C MET A 73 1.67 -15.28 5.23
N ASN A 74 1.01 -15.37 4.07
CA ASN A 74 1.40 -16.27 3.00
C ASN A 74 2.28 -15.60 1.93
N GLY A 75 2.44 -14.28 1.99
CA GLY A 75 3.25 -13.52 1.04
C GLY A 75 4.75 -13.86 1.16
N VAL A 76 5.45 -13.83 0.02
CA VAL A 76 6.88 -14.13 -0.07
C VAL A 76 7.70 -13.36 0.96
N VAL A 77 7.45 -12.06 1.11
CA VAL A 77 8.20 -11.19 2.03
C VAL A 77 8.05 -11.64 3.48
N PHE A 78 6.84 -11.97 3.91
CA PHE A 78 6.59 -12.44 5.26
C PHE A 78 7.20 -13.82 5.51
N GLN A 79 7.02 -14.75 4.57
CA GLN A 79 7.55 -16.10 4.66
C GLN A 79 9.08 -16.10 4.73
N GLU A 80 9.76 -15.31 3.93
CA GLU A 80 11.21 -15.28 3.87
C GLU A 80 11.84 -14.55 5.08
N LEU A 81 11.27 -13.42 5.50
CA LEU A 81 11.86 -12.61 6.57
C LEU A 81 11.44 -13.06 7.97
N ARG A 82 10.21 -13.48 8.15
CA ARG A 82 9.70 -13.86 9.46
C ARG A 82 9.69 -15.36 9.69
N GLU A 83 8.98 -16.12 8.85
CA GLU A 83 8.73 -17.55 9.13
C GLU A 83 9.98 -18.41 8.91
N SER A 84 10.68 -18.22 7.79
CA SER A 84 11.83 -19.07 7.46
C SER A 84 13.10 -18.69 8.23
N ARG A 85 13.32 -17.40 8.49
CA ARG A 85 14.59 -16.90 9.03
C ARG A 85 14.49 -16.28 10.40
N GLY A 86 13.28 -15.96 10.89
CA GLY A 86 13.09 -15.30 12.18
C GLY A 86 13.81 -13.96 12.30
N LEU A 87 13.99 -13.25 11.18
CA LEU A 87 14.71 -11.98 11.14
C LEU A 87 13.80 -10.80 11.53
N ALA A 88 12.56 -10.80 11.09
CA ALA A 88 11.64 -9.69 11.31
C ALA A 88 10.49 -10.08 12.26
N TYR A 89 10.06 -9.14 13.08
CA TYR A 89 8.81 -9.25 13.81
C TYR A 89 7.60 -9.07 12.89
N SER A 90 7.70 -8.10 12.00
CA SER A 90 6.70 -7.84 10.96
C SER A 90 7.40 -7.40 9.69
N ALA A 91 6.91 -7.88 8.55
CA ALA A 91 7.40 -7.47 7.24
C ALA A 91 6.26 -7.54 6.24
N PHE A 92 6.10 -6.49 5.44
CA PHE A 92 5.23 -6.53 4.28
C PHE A 92 5.76 -5.60 3.19
N ALA A 93 5.33 -5.85 1.97
CA ALA A 93 5.57 -4.97 0.84
C ALA A 93 4.28 -4.81 0.04
N ASN A 94 4.13 -3.68 -0.60
CA ASN A 94 2.94 -3.38 -1.39
C ASN A 94 3.32 -2.51 -2.59
N TYR A 95 2.86 -2.88 -3.77
CA TYR A 95 2.88 -2.02 -4.93
C TYR A 95 1.53 -1.29 -4.98
N ALA A 96 1.55 -0.07 -4.49
CA ALA A 96 0.34 0.70 -4.22
C ALA A 96 -0.16 1.44 -5.47
N THR A 97 -1.46 1.42 -5.67
CA THR A 97 -2.14 2.23 -6.67
C THR A 97 -2.57 3.57 -6.07
N PRO A 98 -2.57 4.66 -6.85
CA PRO A 98 -2.88 5.98 -6.33
C PRO A 98 -4.37 6.14 -6.03
N ARG A 99 -4.68 7.03 -5.11
CA ARG A 99 -6.07 7.40 -4.78
C ARG A 99 -6.69 8.40 -5.78
N ARG A 100 -5.89 9.00 -6.66
CA ARG A 100 -6.35 10.02 -7.62
C ARG A 100 -5.82 9.71 -9.00
N LYS A 101 -6.68 9.93 -10.00
CA LYS A 101 -6.31 9.83 -11.41
C LYS A 101 -5.08 10.71 -11.73
N GLY A 102 -4.16 10.16 -12.50
CA GLY A 102 -2.95 10.86 -12.94
C GLY A 102 -1.78 10.83 -11.98
N ASN A 103 -1.98 10.34 -10.74
CA ASN A 103 -0.87 10.08 -9.83
C ASN A 103 -0.18 8.75 -10.20
N PRO A 104 1.11 8.59 -9.87
CA PRO A 104 1.85 7.37 -10.12
C PRO A 104 1.53 6.27 -9.11
N ASN A 105 1.81 5.04 -9.51
CA ASN A 105 1.98 3.92 -8.58
C ASN A 105 3.28 4.10 -7.77
N TYR A 106 3.38 3.41 -6.65
CA TYR A 106 4.61 3.41 -5.85
C TYR A 106 4.76 2.10 -5.09
N ALA A 107 6.00 1.67 -4.88
CA ALA A 107 6.31 0.57 -4.00
C ALA A 107 6.51 1.08 -2.57
N PHE A 108 5.98 0.34 -1.62
CA PHE A 108 6.11 0.63 -0.20
C PHE A 108 6.43 -0.66 0.55
N THR A 109 7.49 -0.63 1.36
CA THR A 109 7.89 -1.77 2.19
C THR A 109 8.03 -1.31 3.62
N TYR A 110 7.64 -2.17 4.54
CA TYR A 110 7.73 -1.93 5.97
C TYR A 110 8.29 -3.18 6.67
N ILE A 111 9.38 -3.00 7.41
CA ILE A 111 10.03 -4.08 8.17
C ILE A 111 10.29 -3.59 9.59
N ILE A 112 9.88 -4.39 10.57
CA ILE A 112 10.22 -4.20 11.98
C ILE A 112 11.13 -5.34 12.40
N SER A 113 12.30 -5.00 12.90
CA SER A 113 13.28 -5.98 13.36
C SER A 113 14.10 -5.47 14.56
N GLN A 114 14.80 -6.38 15.21
CA GLN A 114 15.80 -6.02 16.21
C GLN A 114 16.97 -5.26 15.57
N ASN A 115 17.65 -4.45 16.36
CA ASN A 115 18.72 -3.58 15.85
C ASN A 115 19.86 -4.38 15.19
N ASP A 116 20.22 -5.52 15.79
CA ASP A 116 21.28 -6.41 15.31
C ASP A 116 20.90 -7.22 14.06
N LYS A 117 19.60 -7.36 13.77
CA LYS A 117 19.09 -8.14 12.63
C LYS A 117 18.66 -7.31 11.42
N MET A 118 18.55 -5.99 11.56
CA MET A 118 18.01 -5.13 10.48
C MET A 118 18.83 -5.21 9.20
N MET A 119 20.16 -5.28 9.29
CA MET A 119 21.02 -5.40 8.10
C MET A 119 20.81 -6.72 7.37
N ASP A 120 20.52 -7.80 8.09
CA ASP A 120 20.20 -9.08 7.48
C ASP A 120 18.81 -9.04 6.83
N CYS A 121 17.84 -8.36 7.44
CA CYS A 121 16.53 -8.10 6.80
C CYS A 121 16.69 -7.38 5.47
N ILE A 122 17.51 -6.32 5.42
CA ILE A 122 17.76 -5.55 4.21
C ILE A 122 18.38 -6.42 3.13
N ARG A 123 19.43 -7.22 3.46
CA ARG A 123 20.06 -8.12 2.50
C ARG A 123 19.10 -9.16 1.93
N VAL A 124 18.32 -9.82 2.81
CA VAL A 124 17.34 -10.81 2.39
C VAL A 124 16.25 -10.17 1.55
N PHE A 125 15.75 -9.01 1.93
CA PHE A 125 14.73 -8.29 1.16
C PHE A 125 15.25 -7.87 -0.22
N SER A 126 16.48 -7.33 -0.30
CA SER A 126 17.11 -7.00 -1.59
C SER A 126 17.25 -8.24 -2.48
N ASN A 127 17.70 -9.36 -1.91
CA ASN A 127 17.79 -10.61 -2.66
C ASN A 127 16.41 -11.11 -3.17
N ILE A 128 15.36 -10.96 -2.37
CA ILE A 128 13.97 -11.28 -2.80
C ILE A 128 13.56 -10.43 -3.99
N LEU A 129 13.89 -9.13 -3.97
CA LEU A 129 13.59 -8.22 -5.09
C LEU A 129 14.38 -8.61 -6.36
N ASP A 130 15.65 -8.93 -6.20
CA ASP A 130 16.54 -9.26 -7.33
C ASP A 130 16.19 -10.61 -7.99
N THR A 131 15.77 -11.59 -7.19
CA THR A 131 15.48 -12.96 -7.68
C THR A 131 14.03 -13.21 -7.98
N LEU A 132 13.14 -12.47 -7.33
CA LEU A 132 11.68 -12.62 -7.34
C LEU A 132 11.28 -14.12 -7.32
N PRO A 133 11.27 -14.77 -6.14
CA PRO A 133 10.99 -16.20 -6.02
C PRO A 133 9.75 -16.61 -6.80
N GLN A 134 9.86 -17.60 -7.65
CA GLN A 134 8.76 -18.08 -8.49
C GLN A 134 8.26 -19.42 -7.94
N THR A 135 7.20 -19.39 -7.17
CA THR A 135 6.56 -20.59 -6.60
C THR A 135 5.14 -20.73 -7.17
N PRO A 136 4.95 -21.57 -8.22
CA PRO A 136 3.65 -21.67 -8.90
C PRO A 136 2.49 -22.00 -7.96
N ALA A 137 2.69 -22.88 -6.98
CA ALA A 137 1.67 -23.25 -6.00
C ALA A 137 1.26 -22.06 -5.11
N ALA A 138 2.23 -21.27 -4.62
CA ALA A 138 1.95 -20.08 -3.82
C ALA A 138 1.27 -18.98 -4.65
N PHE A 139 1.67 -18.82 -5.91
CA PHE A 139 1.01 -17.89 -6.83
C PHE A 139 -0.45 -18.26 -7.08
N GLU A 140 -0.74 -19.55 -7.31
CA GLU A 140 -2.14 -19.98 -7.51
C GLU A 140 -2.98 -19.80 -6.24
N LEU A 141 -2.41 -20.03 -5.06
CA LEU A 141 -3.08 -19.73 -3.79
C LEU A 141 -3.39 -18.24 -3.64
N ALA A 142 -2.46 -17.36 -3.95
CA ALA A 142 -2.64 -15.91 -3.92
C ALA A 142 -3.75 -15.46 -4.91
N LYS A 143 -3.73 -15.99 -6.12
CA LYS A 143 -4.76 -15.76 -7.14
C LYS A 143 -6.15 -16.19 -6.64
N GLN A 144 -6.27 -17.39 -6.08
CA GLN A 144 -7.53 -17.88 -5.54
C GLN A 144 -8.01 -17.06 -4.32
N ALA A 145 -7.10 -16.64 -3.45
CA ALA A 145 -7.41 -15.75 -2.33
C ALA A 145 -7.95 -14.41 -2.82
N THR A 146 -7.31 -13.81 -3.83
CA THR A 146 -7.76 -12.56 -4.47
C THR A 146 -9.15 -12.72 -5.07
N ILE A 147 -9.41 -13.79 -5.84
CA ILE A 147 -10.73 -14.05 -6.43
C ILE A 147 -11.80 -14.19 -5.34
N LYS A 148 -11.52 -14.97 -4.27
CA LYS A 148 -12.46 -15.14 -3.16
C LYS A 148 -12.74 -13.83 -2.44
N ARG A 149 -11.72 -13.02 -2.20
CA ARG A 149 -11.86 -11.69 -1.57
C ARG A 149 -12.79 -10.81 -2.39
N ILE A 150 -12.53 -10.68 -3.70
CA ILE A 150 -13.36 -9.88 -4.61
C ILE A 150 -14.80 -10.41 -4.65
N ALA A 151 -14.98 -11.73 -4.75
CA ALA A 151 -16.32 -12.35 -4.79
C ALA A 151 -17.11 -12.19 -3.49
N SER A 152 -16.43 -12.02 -2.35
CA SER A 152 -17.06 -11.83 -1.04
C SER A 152 -17.16 -10.36 -0.62
N GLU A 153 -16.53 -9.46 -1.35
CA GLU A 153 -16.57 -8.03 -1.06
C GLU A 153 -18.00 -7.49 -1.17
N ARG A 154 -18.39 -6.72 -0.17
CA ARG A 154 -19.71 -6.09 -0.14
C ARG A 154 -19.54 -4.62 0.18
N ILE A 155 -20.12 -3.79 -0.64
CA ILE A 155 -20.27 -2.37 -0.33
C ILE A 155 -21.46 -2.24 0.60
N THR A 156 -21.20 -1.87 1.85
CA THR A 156 -22.26 -1.60 2.81
C THR A 156 -22.89 -0.24 2.51
N LYS A 157 -24.13 -0.03 2.96
CA LYS A 157 -24.83 1.24 2.75
C LYS A 157 -24.06 2.44 3.31
N ASP A 158 -23.26 2.24 4.34
CA ASP A 158 -22.45 3.29 4.98
C ASP A 158 -21.23 3.64 4.13
N ASP A 159 -20.75 2.70 3.29
CA ASP A 159 -19.57 2.85 2.43
C ASP A 159 -19.89 3.31 1.00
N ILE A 160 -21.17 3.30 0.58
CA ILE A 160 -21.57 3.62 -0.80
C ILE A 160 -21.01 4.97 -1.25
N ILE A 161 -21.16 6.02 -0.43
CA ILE A 161 -20.72 7.38 -0.78
C ILE A 161 -19.21 7.41 -0.90
N TYR A 162 -18.49 6.78 0.03
CA TYR A 162 -17.01 6.75 0.01
C TYR A 162 -16.47 5.97 -1.16
N SER A 163 -17.06 4.82 -1.48
CA SER A 163 -16.70 4.00 -2.63
C SER A 163 -16.93 4.76 -3.94
N TYR A 164 -18.07 5.42 -4.08
CA TYR A 164 -18.37 6.26 -5.24
C TYR A 164 -17.38 7.42 -5.39
N LEU A 165 -17.08 8.13 -4.31
CA LEU A 165 -16.12 9.24 -4.35
C LEU A 165 -14.70 8.75 -4.67
N ALA A 166 -14.29 7.61 -4.12
CA ALA A 166 -13.01 7.00 -4.41
C ALA A 166 -12.90 6.62 -5.89
N ALA A 167 -13.91 5.97 -6.45
CA ALA A 167 -13.95 5.62 -7.86
C ALA A 167 -13.89 6.86 -8.75
N LYS A 168 -14.69 7.88 -8.44
CA LYS A 168 -14.67 9.15 -9.18
C LYS A 168 -13.31 9.84 -9.14
N GLN A 169 -12.63 9.85 -7.99
CA GLN A 169 -11.28 10.42 -7.85
C GLN A 169 -10.24 9.65 -8.68
N ARG A 170 -10.39 8.34 -8.79
CA ARG A 170 -9.54 7.48 -9.61
C ARG A 170 -9.90 7.54 -11.11
N GLY A 171 -11.08 8.04 -11.45
CA GLY A 171 -11.59 8.08 -12.82
C GLY A 171 -12.06 6.72 -13.32
N ILE A 172 -12.53 5.86 -12.39
CA ILE A 172 -13.16 4.57 -12.68
C ILE A 172 -14.67 4.79 -12.67
N ASP A 173 -15.36 4.22 -13.65
CA ASP A 173 -16.81 4.10 -13.64
C ASP A 173 -17.19 2.79 -12.93
N TYR A 174 -18.18 2.86 -12.03
CA TYR A 174 -18.62 1.71 -11.23
C TYR A 174 -19.88 1.14 -11.83
#